data_954fe5a829455ed8c593497d6033db8c
#
_entry.id   954fe5a829455ed8c593497d6033db8c
#
_cell.length_a   1.000
_cell.length_b   1.000
_cell.length_c   1.000
_cell.angle_alpha   90.00
_cell.angle_beta   90.00
_cell.angle_gamma   90.00
#
_symmetry.space_group_name_H-M   'P 1'
#
loop_
_entity.id
_entity.type
_entity.pdbx_description
1 polymer ?
#
loop_
_entity_poly.entity_id
_entity_poly.type
_entity_poly.pdbx_seq_one_letter_code
_entity_poly.pdbx_strand_id
1 'polypeptide(L)'
;MIGSASAVTVNGSFCGINDYLDEPDRAGATYVSKLNTELAVVFGSSYNYSGTLLKDSQVTASALKSRLNASPKTIFAFSGHGYVNGPMSYDSTIVPKEAIRTQHRYVVMYSCNWMTNNGLSSEVTRIYNTFNGTRLQLGYASTMYLDSREGYMFGQNLQNQTVVNAFLRATRVYQPQQKRTMLLHV
;
A
#
# COMPACT_ATOMS: atom_id res chain seq x y z
N MET A 1 -31.09 -26.31 12.91
CA MET A 1 -29.96 -26.19 11.95
C MET A 1 -29.24 -24.89 12.30
N ILE A 2 -28.03 -25.01 12.85
CA ILE A 2 -27.18 -23.84 13.11
C ILE A 2 -26.50 -23.55 11.77
N GLY A 3 -26.93 -22.46 11.11
CA GLY A 3 -26.30 -22.01 9.88
C GLY A 3 -24.81 -21.75 10.16
N SER A 4 -23.91 -22.43 9.47
CA SER A 4 -22.48 -22.13 9.52
C SER A 4 -22.27 -20.71 9.07
N ALA A 5 -21.85 -19.83 9.98
CA ALA A 5 -21.40 -18.49 9.59
C ALA A 5 -20.26 -18.68 8.58
N SER A 6 -20.43 -18.18 7.35
CA SER A 6 -19.35 -18.21 6.37
C SER A 6 -18.17 -17.41 6.92
N ALA A 7 -16.99 -18.00 6.93
CA ALA A 7 -15.78 -17.34 7.39
C ALA A 7 -15.57 -16.03 6.57
N VAL A 8 -15.32 -14.92 7.27
CA VAL A 8 -15.05 -13.64 6.60
C VAL A 8 -13.76 -13.77 5.80
N THR A 9 -13.82 -13.45 4.52
CA THR A 9 -12.65 -13.49 3.65
C THR A 9 -11.85 -12.18 3.77
N VAL A 10 -10.57 -12.30 4.09
CA VAL A 10 -9.59 -11.21 4.02
C VAL A 10 -8.67 -11.45 2.84
N ASN A 11 -8.63 -10.55 1.90
CA ASN A 11 -7.79 -10.71 0.72
C ASN A 11 -6.88 -9.49 0.51
N GLY A 12 -5.66 -9.77 0.04
CA GLY A 12 -4.63 -8.77 -0.22
C GLY A 12 -4.16 -8.77 -1.68
N SER A 13 -3.78 -7.61 -2.17
CA SER A 13 -3.09 -7.43 -3.44
C SER A 13 -1.86 -6.56 -3.22
N PHE A 14 -0.68 -7.09 -3.54
CA PHE A 14 0.59 -6.49 -3.20
C PHE A 14 1.44 -6.30 -4.45
N CYS A 15 2.07 -5.14 -4.56
CA CYS A 15 3.05 -4.82 -5.59
C CYS A 15 4.28 -4.19 -4.93
N GLY A 16 5.47 -4.67 -5.24
CA GLY A 16 6.69 -4.11 -4.67
C GLY A 16 7.90 -4.27 -5.57
N ILE A 17 8.80 -3.30 -5.52
CA ILE A 17 9.98 -3.25 -6.36
C ILE A 17 11.20 -3.10 -5.48
N ASN A 18 12.13 -4.07 -5.53
CA ASN A 18 13.46 -3.96 -4.95
C ASN A 18 14.43 -3.35 -5.95
N ASP A 19 14.41 -3.90 -7.17
CA ASP A 19 15.36 -3.56 -8.21
C ASP A 19 14.60 -2.90 -9.36
N TYR A 20 14.82 -1.61 -9.54
CA TYR A 20 14.39 -0.90 -10.74
C TYR A 20 15.38 -1.18 -11.88
N LEU A 21 14.93 -1.01 -13.10
CA LEU A 21 15.77 -1.24 -14.28
C LEU A 21 17.08 -0.46 -14.22
N ASP A 22 17.04 0.76 -13.70
CA ASP A 22 18.17 1.70 -13.64
C ASP A 22 18.74 1.92 -12.23
N GLU A 23 18.08 1.39 -11.18
CA GLU A 23 18.46 1.59 -9.78
C GLU A 23 18.25 0.30 -8.96
N PRO A 24 19.30 -0.51 -8.74
CA PRO A 24 19.23 -1.69 -7.88
C PRO A 24 19.12 -1.34 -6.38
N ASP A 25 18.83 -2.36 -5.57
CA ASP A 25 18.88 -2.35 -4.10
C ASP A 25 17.86 -1.44 -3.37
N ARG A 26 16.58 -1.60 -3.70
CA ARG A 26 15.48 -1.08 -2.88
C ARG A 26 14.83 -2.20 -2.07
N ALA A 27 14.06 -1.86 -1.08
CA ALA A 27 13.43 -2.85 -0.19
C ALA A 27 11.91 -3.03 -0.43
N GLY A 28 11.40 -2.52 -1.54
CA GLY A 28 9.95 -2.44 -1.78
C GLY A 28 9.26 -3.79 -1.88
N ALA A 29 9.79 -4.71 -2.71
CA ALA A 29 9.23 -6.05 -2.83
C ALA A 29 9.36 -6.84 -1.52
N THR A 30 10.46 -6.64 -0.78
CA THR A 30 10.68 -7.25 0.53
C THR A 30 9.70 -6.70 1.56
N TYR A 31 9.42 -5.41 1.56
CA TYR A 31 8.41 -4.79 2.43
C TYR A 31 7.03 -5.45 2.26
N VAL A 32 6.50 -5.47 1.04
CA VAL A 32 5.16 -6.02 0.79
C VAL A 32 5.11 -7.53 0.95
N SER A 33 6.22 -8.24 0.71
CA SER A 33 6.33 -9.67 0.96
C SER A 33 6.21 -9.97 2.45
N LYS A 34 6.94 -9.23 3.30
CA LYS A 34 6.84 -9.36 4.76
C LYS A 34 5.46 -9.00 5.27
N LEU A 35 4.88 -7.91 4.78
CA LEU A 35 3.50 -7.53 5.11
C LEU A 35 2.51 -8.65 4.75
N ASN A 36 2.58 -9.20 3.54
CA ASN A 36 1.70 -10.30 3.11
C ASN A 36 1.86 -11.54 4.00
N THR A 37 3.09 -11.89 4.38
CA THR A 37 3.36 -13.02 5.28
C THR A 37 2.73 -12.80 6.65
N GLU A 38 2.90 -11.61 7.23
CA GLU A 38 2.31 -11.29 8.53
C GLU A 38 0.78 -11.28 8.50
N LEU A 39 0.18 -10.78 7.41
CA LEU A 39 -1.28 -10.85 7.25
C LEU A 39 -1.79 -12.29 7.16
N ALA A 40 -1.03 -13.19 6.54
CA ALA A 40 -1.37 -14.61 6.52
C ALA A 40 -1.32 -15.23 7.94
N VAL A 41 -0.36 -14.83 8.76
CA VAL A 41 -0.27 -15.25 10.18
C VAL A 41 -1.43 -14.68 10.99
N VAL A 42 -1.67 -13.35 10.86
CA VAL A 42 -2.69 -12.64 11.64
C VAL A 42 -4.11 -13.12 11.32
N PHE A 43 -4.41 -13.35 10.05
CA PHE A 43 -5.77 -13.65 9.59
C PHE A 43 -5.96 -15.13 9.21
N GLY A 44 -4.88 -15.87 8.96
CA GLY A 44 -4.97 -17.24 8.46
C GLY A 44 -5.63 -18.24 9.40
N SER A 45 -5.60 -17.98 10.72
CA SER A 45 -6.22 -18.84 11.72
C SER A 45 -7.70 -18.60 11.98
N SER A 46 -8.17 -17.38 11.70
CA SER A 46 -9.54 -16.94 12.03
C SER A 46 -10.37 -16.53 10.82
N TYR A 47 -9.72 -16.33 9.68
CA TYR A 47 -10.33 -15.84 8.44
C TYR A 47 -9.76 -16.61 7.24
N ASN A 48 -10.52 -16.67 6.14
CA ASN A 48 -9.97 -17.13 4.86
C ASN A 48 -9.06 -16.03 4.28
N TYR A 49 -7.77 -16.11 4.54
CA TYR A 49 -6.81 -15.16 3.98
C TYR A 49 -6.26 -15.62 2.64
N SER A 50 -6.23 -14.73 1.66
CA SER A 50 -5.52 -14.92 0.40
C SER A 50 -4.79 -13.65 -0.02
N GLY A 51 -3.50 -13.74 -0.29
CA GLY A 51 -2.68 -12.64 -0.78
C GLY A 51 -2.07 -12.94 -2.15
N THR A 52 -2.06 -11.95 -3.02
CA THR A 52 -1.38 -12.02 -4.32
C THR A 52 -0.27 -10.99 -4.38
N LEU A 53 0.89 -11.36 -4.87
CA LEU A 53 2.09 -10.53 -4.86
C LEU A 53 2.72 -10.45 -6.26
N LEU A 54 2.98 -9.23 -6.72
CA LEU A 54 3.87 -8.94 -7.86
C LEU A 54 5.16 -8.30 -7.35
N LYS A 55 6.28 -8.71 -7.92
CA LYS A 55 7.62 -8.22 -7.56
C LYS A 55 8.41 -7.77 -8.78
N ASP A 56 9.21 -6.75 -8.58
CA ASP A 56 10.23 -6.28 -9.52
C ASP A 56 9.68 -6.18 -10.96
N SER A 57 10.26 -6.85 -11.93
CA SER A 57 9.87 -6.81 -13.34
C SER A 57 8.41 -7.18 -13.63
N GLN A 58 7.71 -7.81 -12.70
CA GLN A 58 6.27 -8.06 -12.80
C GLN A 58 5.42 -6.81 -12.55
N VAL A 59 5.99 -5.78 -11.92
CA VAL A 59 5.30 -4.53 -11.56
C VAL A 59 5.47 -3.51 -12.69
N THR A 60 5.04 -3.87 -13.90
CA THR A 60 4.96 -2.93 -15.02
C THR A 60 3.89 -1.86 -14.77
N ALA A 61 3.95 -0.74 -15.49
CA ALA A 61 2.95 0.34 -15.37
C ALA A 61 1.51 -0.18 -15.60
N SER A 62 1.33 -1.04 -16.60
CA SER A 62 0.04 -1.67 -16.90
C SER A 62 -0.43 -2.59 -15.76
N ALA A 63 0.48 -3.45 -15.24
CA ALA A 63 0.15 -4.36 -14.16
C ALA A 63 -0.18 -3.61 -12.86
N LEU A 64 0.60 -2.58 -12.50
CA LEU A 64 0.37 -1.75 -11.33
C LEU A 64 -0.96 -1.01 -11.42
N LYS A 65 -1.24 -0.36 -12.55
CA LYS A 65 -2.53 0.29 -12.82
C LYS A 65 -3.69 -0.70 -12.74
N SER A 66 -3.55 -1.86 -13.37
CA SER A 66 -4.58 -2.92 -13.34
C SER A 66 -4.87 -3.37 -11.91
N ARG A 67 -3.84 -3.56 -11.08
CA ARG A 67 -3.99 -3.96 -9.67
C ARG A 67 -4.65 -2.88 -8.82
N LEU A 68 -4.27 -1.62 -9.00
CA LEU A 68 -4.88 -0.47 -8.30
C LEU A 68 -6.37 -0.31 -8.63
N ASN A 69 -6.76 -0.60 -9.86
CA ASN A 69 -8.14 -0.46 -10.37
C ASN A 69 -8.93 -1.77 -10.36
N ALA A 70 -8.35 -2.85 -9.84
CA ALA A 70 -8.99 -4.17 -9.82
C ALA A 70 -10.21 -4.22 -8.89
N SER A 71 -10.96 -5.33 -8.99
CA SER A 71 -12.05 -5.65 -8.07
C SER A 71 -11.64 -5.51 -6.61
N PRO A 72 -12.54 -5.08 -5.73
CA PRO A 72 -12.21 -4.76 -4.34
C PRO A 72 -11.47 -5.88 -3.61
N LYS A 73 -10.39 -5.50 -2.94
CA LYS A 73 -9.65 -6.32 -1.97
C LYS A 73 -9.76 -5.67 -0.59
N THR A 74 -9.55 -6.45 0.46
CA THR A 74 -9.50 -5.89 1.81
C THR A 74 -8.34 -4.90 1.93
N ILE A 75 -7.16 -5.27 1.42
CA ILE A 75 -5.99 -4.41 1.42
C ILE A 75 -5.26 -4.47 0.08
N PHE A 76 -4.87 -3.31 -0.42
CA PHE A 76 -3.85 -3.16 -1.45
C PHE A 76 -2.63 -2.47 -0.84
N ALA A 77 -1.43 -2.94 -1.13
CA ALA A 77 -0.20 -2.27 -0.76
C ALA A 77 0.78 -2.21 -1.94
N PHE A 78 1.34 -1.04 -2.14
CA PHE A 78 2.47 -0.80 -3.04
C PHE A 78 3.68 -0.32 -2.23
N SER A 79 4.86 -0.82 -2.56
CA SER A 79 6.12 -0.31 -2.01
C SER A 79 7.17 -0.17 -3.11
N GLY A 80 7.67 1.04 -3.27
CA GLY A 80 8.63 1.42 -4.29
C GLY A 80 8.74 2.93 -4.44
N HIS A 81 9.38 3.38 -5.50
CA HIS A 81 9.46 4.81 -5.79
C HIS A 81 8.09 5.44 -6.02
N GLY A 82 7.99 6.71 -5.63
CA GLY A 82 6.80 7.50 -5.86
C GLY A 82 7.10 8.98 -5.99
N TYR A 83 6.19 9.62 -6.65
CA TYR A 83 6.23 11.04 -6.96
C TYR A 83 4.88 11.67 -6.66
N VAL A 84 4.83 13.00 -6.68
CA VAL A 84 3.58 13.75 -6.54
C VAL A 84 2.55 13.30 -7.59
N ASN A 85 3.01 12.91 -8.78
CA ASN A 85 2.14 12.48 -9.88
C ASN A 85 1.66 11.03 -9.76
N GLY A 86 2.33 10.17 -9.00
CA GLY A 86 1.94 8.77 -8.85
C GLY A 86 3.09 7.84 -8.50
N PRO A 87 2.80 6.55 -8.31
CA PRO A 87 3.82 5.52 -8.09
C PRO A 87 4.57 5.20 -9.38
N MET A 88 5.83 4.84 -9.26
CA MET A 88 6.67 4.42 -10.38
C MET A 88 6.70 2.91 -10.50
N SER A 89 6.52 2.40 -11.71
CA SER A 89 6.66 0.99 -12.05
C SER A 89 8.12 0.59 -12.28
N TYR A 90 8.37 -0.71 -12.44
CA TYR A 90 9.70 -1.28 -12.62
C TYR A 90 10.50 -0.64 -13.78
N ASP A 91 9.83 -0.34 -14.88
CA ASP A 91 10.37 0.28 -16.09
C ASP A 91 10.47 1.82 -16.00
N SER A 92 10.52 2.36 -14.80
CA SER A 92 10.61 3.79 -14.49
C SER A 92 9.44 4.64 -15.03
N THR A 93 8.34 4.00 -15.41
CA THR A 93 7.12 4.68 -15.86
C THR A 93 6.24 5.08 -14.67
N ILE A 94 5.84 6.34 -14.58
CA ILE A 94 4.91 6.81 -13.55
C ILE A 94 3.48 6.42 -13.95
N VAL A 95 2.75 5.76 -13.05
CA VAL A 95 1.31 5.55 -13.17
C VAL A 95 0.59 6.78 -12.64
N PRO A 96 0.02 7.64 -13.50
CA PRO A 96 -0.51 8.91 -13.05
C PRO A 96 -1.75 8.73 -12.16
N LYS A 97 -1.88 9.54 -11.11
CA LYS A 97 -3.02 9.51 -10.17
C LYS A 97 -4.36 9.63 -10.90
N GLU A 98 -4.42 10.39 -11.98
CA GLU A 98 -5.61 10.57 -12.80
C GLU A 98 -6.10 9.28 -13.46
N ALA A 99 -5.21 8.31 -13.63
CA ALA A 99 -5.54 6.98 -14.17
C ALA A 99 -5.91 5.95 -13.09
N ILE A 100 -5.90 6.35 -11.82
CA ILE A 100 -6.16 5.49 -10.68
C ILE A 100 -7.57 5.75 -10.14
N ARG A 101 -8.34 4.65 -9.96
CA ARG A 101 -9.69 4.64 -9.39
C ARG A 101 -9.82 3.39 -8.52
N THR A 102 -9.23 3.45 -7.31
CA THR A 102 -9.17 2.27 -6.45
C THR A 102 -10.46 2.03 -5.69
N GLN A 103 -10.84 0.74 -5.62
CA GLN A 103 -12.01 0.26 -4.87
C GLN A 103 -11.58 -0.61 -3.66
N HIS A 104 -10.29 -0.79 -3.44
CA HIS A 104 -9.80 -1.56 -2.31
C HIS A 104 -10.18 -0.89 -0.99
N ARG A 105 -10.62 -1.68 -0.01
CA ARG A 105 -11.07 -1.12 1.29
C ARG A 105 -9.99 -0.29 1.96
N TYR A 106 -8.76 -0.78 1.95
CA TYR A 106 -7.56 -0.12 2.48
C TYR A 106 -6.48 -0.07 1.41
N VAL A 107 -5.90 1.10 1.20
CA VAL A 107 -4.78 1.30 0.28
C VAL A 107 -3.59 1.82 1.08
N VAL A 108 -2.46 1.14 1.00
CA VAL A 108 -1.21 1.50 1.66
C VAL A 108 -0.15 1.76 0.59
N MET A 109 0.31 3.00 0.51
CA MET A 109 1.33 3.43 -0.45
C MET A 109 2.63 3.73 0.30
N TYR A 110 3.47 2.71 0.43
CA TYR A 110 4.83 2.82 0.95
C TYR A 110 5.74 3.36 -0.14
N SER A 111 5.56 4.65 -0.40
CA SER A 111 6.07 5.34 -1.57
C SER A 111 6.21 6.83 -1.27
N CYS A 112 7.28 7.46 -1.73
CA CYS A 112 7.52 8.88 -1.55
C CYS A 112 6.40 9.72 -2.16
N ASN A 113 6.06 10.82 -1.49
CA ASN A 113 5.23 11.90 -2.03
C ASN A 113 3.83 11.50 -2.54
N TRP A 114 3.35 10.28 -2.25
CA TRP A 114 2.01 9.86 -2.68
C TRP A 114 0.91 10.80 -2.17
N MET A 115 1.03 11.26 -0.91
CA MET A 115 0.06 12.15 -0.26
C MET A 115 0.50 13.62 -0.26
N THR A 116 1.51 14.00 -1.03
CA THR A 116 1.96 15.40 -1.11
C THR A 116 0.89 16.24 -1.78
N ASN A 117 0.58 17.39 -1.17
CA ASN A 117 -0.37 18.34 -1.68
C ASN A 117 0.23 19.75 -1.95
N ASN A 118 1.49 19.99 -1.56
CA ASN A 118 2.21 21.26 -1.74
C ASN A 118 1.39 22.51 -1.40
N GLY A 119 0.35 22.37 -0.55
CA GLY A 119 -0.58 23.45 -0.24
C GLY A 119 -1.58 23.79 -1.36
N LEU A 120 -1.62 23.02 -2.44
CA LEU A 120 -2.50 23.26 -3.58
C LEU A 120 -3.77 22.43 -3.50
N SER A 121 -4.92 23.07 -3.63
CA SER A 121 -6.22 22.38 -3.67
C SER A 121 -6.32 21.36 -4.81
N SER A 122 -5.66 21.62 -5.93
CA SER A 122 -5.59 20.70 -7.07
C SER A 122 -4.93 19.37 -6.72
N GLU A 123 -3.87 19.37 -5.91
CA GLU A 123 -3.19 18.13 -5.48
C GLU A 123 -4.06 17.32 -4.53
N VAL A 124 -4.77 17.97 -3.62
CA VAL A 124 -5.77 17.30 -2.75
C VAL A 124 -6.86 16.66 -3.61
N THR A 125 -7.37 17.39 -4.61
CA THR A 125 -8.38 16.88 -5.55
C THR A 125 -7.86 15.68 -6.34
N ARG A 126 -6.60 15.68 -6.77
CA ARG A 126 -5.99 14.55 -7.49
C ARG A 126 -5.93 13.30 -6.62
N ILE A 127 -5.53 13.43 -5.34
CA ILE A 127 -5.53 12.31 -4.40
C ILE A 127 -6.97 11.83 -4.18
N TYR A 128 -7.89 12.75 -3.94
CA TYR A 128 -9.29 12.44 -3.69
C TYR A 128 -9.93 11.68 -4.86
N ASN A 129 -9.61 12.07 -6.09
CA ASN A 129 -10.11 11.43 -7.30
C ASN A 129 -9.60 9.99 -7.49
N THR A 130 -8.59 9.54 -6.73
CA THR A 130 -8.19 8.12 -6.75
C THR A 130 -9.17 7.22 -6.00
N PHE A 131 -10.03 7.78 -5.14
CA PHE A 131 -11.04 7.02 -4.40
C PHE A 131 -12.21 6.66 -5.31
N ASN A 132 -12.59 5.39 -5.31
CA ASN A 132 -13.78 4.88 -5.97
C ASN A 132 -14.39 3.75 -5.13
N GLY A 133 -14.73 4.06 -3.87
CA GLY A 133 -15.18 3.09 -2.88
C GLY A 133 -14.10 2.66 -1.87
N THR A 134 -12.88 3.16 -1.99
CA THR A 134 -11.84 3.01 -0.95
C THR A 134 -12.24 3.78 0.30
N ARG A 135 -12.10 3.15 1.48
CA ARG A 135 -12.39 3.79 2.76
C ARG A 135 -11.21 4.58 3.31
N LEU A 136 -9.99 4.10 3.08
CA LEU A 136 -8.81 4.67 3.68
C LEU A 136 -7.60 4.49 2.77
N GLN A 137 -6.86 5.57 2.55
CA GLN A 137 -5.53 5.55 1.96
C GLN A 137 -4.51 6.03 2.98
N LEU A 138 -3.41 5.31 3.08
CA LEU A 138 -2.26 5.58 3.94
C LEU A 138 -1.02 5.77 3.06
N GLY A 139 -0.19 6.74 3.39
CA GLY A 139 1.03 7.00 2.64
C GLY A 139 1.83 8.17 3.20
N TYR A 140 2.76 8.67 2.42
CA TYR A 140 3.68 9.72 2.82
C TYR A 140 3.50 10.99 2.00
N ALA A 141 3.50 12.12 2.68
CA ALA A 141 3.49 13.45 2.08
C ALA A 141 4.90 14.03 1.87
N SER A 142 5.93 13.24 2.07
CA SER A 142 7.34 13.58 1.85
C SER A 142 8.10 12.36 1.33
N THR A 143 9.39 12.54 1.06
CA THR A 143 10.29 11.39 0.86
C THR A 143 10.29 10.49 2.10
N MET A 144 10.36 9.19 1.92
CA MET A 144 10.44 8.19 2.98
C MET A 144 11.61 7.26 2.72
N TYR A 145 12.03 6.53 3.75
CA TYR A 145 13.06 5.51 3.61
C TYR A 145 12.41 4.14 3.43
N LEU A 146 12.95 3.34 2.52
CA LEU A 146 12.52 1.96 2.33
C LEU A 146 13.17 1.07 3.39
N ASP A 147 12.40 0.65 4.39
CA ASP A 147 12.82 -0.34 5.39
C ASP A 147 11.79 -1.48 5.44
N SER A 148 12.21 -2.66 5.01
CA SER A 148 11.32 -3.82 4.95
C SER A 148 10.78 -4.28 6.31
N ARG A 149 11.44 -3.89 7.41
CA ARG A 149 10.99 -4.19 8.77
C ARG A 149 9.71 -3.44 9.13
N GLU A 150 9.46 -2.30 8.50
CA GLU A 150 8.23 -1.54 8.70
C GLU A 150 7.00 -2.32 8.21
N GLY A 151 7.11 -3.03 7.06
CA GLY A 151 6.03 -3.89 6.57
C GLY A 151 5.72 -5.05 7.51
N TYR A 152 6.76 -5.67 8.08
CA TYR A 152 6.61 -6.69 9.10
C TYR A 152 5.90 -6.15 10.34
N MET A 153 6.39 -5.03 10.91
CA MET A 153 5.80 -4.40 12.09
C MET A 153 4.36 -3.93 11.84
N PHE A 154 4.07 -3.40 10.66
CA PHE A 154 2.70 -3.04 10.29
C PHE A 154 1.77 -4.26 10.35
N GLY A 155 2.17 -5.37 9.71
CA GLY A 155 1.42 -6.63 9.75
C GLY A 155 1.20 -7.13 11.19
N GLN A 156 2.24 -7.17 12.01
CA GLN A 156 2.14 -7.60 13.41
C GLN A 156 1.18 -6.72 14.24
N ASN A 157 1.25 -5.40 14.05
CA ASN A 157 0.38 -4.48 14.79
C ASN A 157 -1.11 -4.66 14.45
N LEU A 158 -1.45 -5.16 13.27
CA LEU A 158 -2.83 -5.43 12.86
C LEU A 158 -3.52 -6.53 13.69
N GLN A 159 -2.78 -7.32 14.47
CA GLN A 159 -3.35 -8.31 15.40
C GLN A 159 -4.25 -7.67 16.46
N ASN A 160 -3.90 -6.48 16.93
CA ASN A 160 -4.56 -5.86 18.08
C ASN A 160 -4.76 -4.34 17.94
N GLN A 161 -4.56 -3.79 16.76
CA GLN A 161 -4.70 -2.36 16.50
C GLN A 161 -5.55 -2.10 15.24
N THR A 162 -6.12 -0.89 15.16
CA THR A 162 -6.74 -0.42 13.94
C THR A 162 -5.70 -0.26 12.83
N VAL A 163 -6.11 -0.32 11.58
CA VAL A 163 -5.22 -0.15 10.40
C VAL A 163 -4.41 1.15 10.49
N VAL A 164 -5.05 2.24 10.93
CA VAL A 164 -4.39 3.55 11.13
C VAL A 164 -3.30 3.46 12.20
N ASN A 165 -3.65 2.96 13.39
CA ASN A 165 -2.70 2.90 14.51
C ASN A 165 -1.55 1.94 14.21
N ALA A 166 -1.82 0.81 13.58
CA ALA A 166 -0.81 -0.16 13.16
C ALA A 166 0.21 0.47 12.20
N PHE A 167 -0.28 1.20 11.18
CA PHE A 167 0.57 1.90 10.22
C PHE A 167 1.39 3.01 10.88
N LEU A 168 0.74 3.89 11.66
CA LEU A 168 1.42 4.99 12.34
C LEU A 168 2.48 4.50 13.33
N ARG A 169 2.23 3.39 14.03
CA ARG A 169 3.21 2.81 14.95
C ARG A 169 4.44 2.28 14.20
N ALA A 170 4.24 1.55 13.13
CA ALA A 170 5.33 1.04 12.30
C ALA A 170 6.16 2.20 11.73
N THR A 171 5.50 3.21 11.17
CA THR A 171 6.14 4.42 10.63
C THR A 171 6.97 5.16 11.68
N ARG A 172 6.46 5.34 12.90
CA ARG A 172 7.19 6.04 13.99
C ARG A 172 8.50 5.34 14.37
N VAL A 173 8.58 4.03 14.20
CA VAL A 173 9.79 3.26 14.54
C VAL A 173 10.84 3.34 13.45
N TYR A 174 10.43 3.30 12.18
CA TYR A 174 11.35 3.12 11.05
C TYR A 174 11.57 4.37 10.20
N GLN A 175 10.72 5.39 10.35
CA GLN A 175 10.89 6.66 9.64
C GLN A 175 11.42 7.75 10.58
N PRO A 176 12.34 8.62 10.12
CA PRO A 176 12.75 9.80 10.86
C PRO A 176 11.57 10.70 11.18
N GLN A 177 11.63 11.39 12.33
CA GLN A 177 10.53 12.22 12.85
C GLN A 177 10.06 13.32 11.88
N GLN A 178 10.95 13.82 11.01
CA GLN A 178 10.62 14.83 10.01
C GLN A 178 9.84 14.29 8.81
N LYS A 179 9.65 12.97 8.69
CA LYS A 179 8.87 12.39 7.59
C LYS A 179 7.39 12.52 7.87
N ARG A 180 6.67 13.11 6.92
CA ARG A 180 5.23 13.34 7.05
C ARG A 180 4.45 12.14 6.54
N THR A 181 3.77 11.49 7.45
CA THR A 181 2.78 10.45 7.16
C THR A 181 1.41 11.12 7.05
N MET A 182 0.62 10.72 6.09
CA MET A 182 -0.74 11.20 5.92
C MET A 182 -1.70 10.03 5.76
N LEU A 183 -2.89 10.22 6.25
CA LEU A 183 -4.04 9.36 5.97
C LEU A 183 -5.17 10.20 5.39
N LEU A 184 -5.90 9.63 4.47
CA LEU A 184 -7.13 10.19 3.96
C LEU A 184 -8.24 9.16 4.10
N HIS A 185 -9.32 9.58 4.74
CA HIS A 185 -10.52 8.77 4.99
C HIS A 185 -11.72 9.45 4.34
N VAL A 186 -12.59 8.64 3.72
CA VAL A 186 -13.85 9.06 3.11
C VAL A 186 -15.01 8.27 3.70
#